data_1f39508c695ec80ea34cd57d7a94cc21
#
_entry.id   1f39508c695ec80ea34cd57d7a94cc21
#
_cell.length_a   1.000
_cell.length_b   1.000
_cell.length_c   1.000
_cell.angle_alpha   90.00
_cell.angle_beta   90.00
_cell.angle_gamma   90.00
#
_symmetry.space_group_name_H-M   'P 1'
#
loop_
_entity.id
_entity.type
_entity.pdbx_description
1 polymer ?
#
loop_
_entity_poly.entity_id
_entity_poly.type
_entity_poly.pdbx_seq_one_letter_code
_entity_poly.pdbx_strand_id
1 'polypeptide(L)'
;MTQPPNPLQPAIAAYRLGQVEQALTLAGEQVALAAPGEFFAHVVLCEVLHRAGRTAELLEFLGLADDFVQDPRGQLMQAKAARRSGDLAQAETLLGGLLAADIEPALHRVAAFELNAVLDRQGRHAQAWQAAVQAHQRSTRPYPVDQLVEALRVTAAAPAAELAGLPKATRRAARSACVLGLPRSGTTLLEQMLDSHSQVRGVGELHLPGQMADAMARAGGGWPVGAVRVRPAALDEMQARYLQETRASRKLPATVWTLDKTVFPMLQPLFIAGVLPGAKVLRITRDARDNAVSLFMNNMDPSWGWTGSLDAIRQVIAAERLYLPTILDKLQLNVVTLRFEDLVDDPEATLRRLLAHLGLHWEAACARPQDNPRLVFTLSHEQVRQPVNRQGLGRWQHHRERFGADWDALV
;
A
#
# COMPACT_ATOMS: atom_id res chain seq x y z
N MET A 1 -28.88 -0.49 19.21
CA MET A 1 -28.56 0.96 19.27
C MET A 1 -27.47 1.21 18.25
N THR A 2 -27.78 1.92 17.18
CA THR A 2 -26.77 2.34 16.18
C THR A 2 -25.87 3.37 16.85
N GLN A 3 -24.56 3.13 16.85
CA GLN A 3 -23.59 4.15 17.29
C GLN A 3 -23.86 5.45 16.51
N PRO A 4 -23.81 6.62 17.16
CA PRO A 4 -23.92 7.89 16.45
C PRO A 4 -22.82 7.96 15.38
N PRO A 5 -23.11 8.58 14.23
CA PRO A 5 -22.14 8.69 13.15
C PRO A 5 -20.89 9.43 13.66
N ASN A 6 -19.71 8.91 13.37
CA ASN A 6 -18.45 9.55 13.73
C ASN A 6 -18.37 10.94 13.05
N PRO A 7 -18.31 12.04 13.80
CA PRO A 7 -18.35 13.40 13.25
C PRO A 7 -17.15 13.71 12.33
N LEU A 8 -16.04 12.96 12.43
CA LEU A 8 -14.87 13.09 11.55
C LEU A 8 -14.97 12.26 10.27
N GLN A 9 -16.01 11.43 10.12
CA GLN A 9 -16.17 10.63 8.90
C GLN A 9 -16.19 11.48 7.62
N PRO A 10 -16.83 12.67 7.56
CA PRO A 10 -16.77 13.54 6.39
C PRO A 10 -15.36 14.04 6.07
N ALA A 11 -14.57 14.43 7.08
CA ALA A 11 -13.19 14.86 6.89
C ALA A 11 -12.30 13.73 6.35
N ILE A 12 -12.43 12.53 6.93
CA ILE A 12 -11.70 11.32 6.50
C ILE A 12 -12.11 10.94 5.07
N ALA A 13 -13.39 11.04 4.73
CA ALA A 13 -13.91 10.75 3.39
C ALA A 13 -13.38 11.75 2.37
N ALA A 14 -13.43 13.05 2.66
CA ALA A 14 -12.87 14.10 1.80
C ALA A 14 -11.38 13.89 1.57
N TYR A 15 -10.63 13.58 2.63
CA TYR A 15 -9.21 13.27 2.53
C TYR A 15 -8.96 12.07 1.59
N ARG A 16 -9.70 10.96 1.75
CA ARG A 16 -9.58 9.77 0.88
C ARG A 16 -9.92 10.06 -0.59
N LEU A 17 -10.71 11.07 -0.86
CA LEU A 17 -11.03 11.55 -2.22
C LEU A 17 -9.98 12.53 -2.77
N GLY A 18 -8.93 12.86 -2.00
CA GLY A 18 -7.91 13.83 -2.39
C GLY A 18 -8.30 15.29 -2.18
N GLN A 19 -9.42 15.55 -1.53
CA GLN A 19 -9.96 16.89 -1.27
C GLN A 19 -9.35 17.46 0.03
N VAL A 20 -8.04 17.77 -0.02
CA VAL A 20 -7.25 18.16 1.18
C VAL A 20 -7.83 19.36 1.89
N GLU A 21 -8.12 20.46 1.17
CA GLU A 21 -8.63 21.67 1.78
C GLU A 21 -9.97 21.43 2.48
N GLN A 22 -10.85 20.67 1.85
CA GLN A 22 -12.12 20.30 2.46
C GLN A 22 -11.91 19.42 3.71
N ALA A 23 -10.97 18.48 3.65
CA ALA A 23 -10.66 17.62 4.79
C ALA A 23 -10.09 18.44 5.97
N LEU A 24 -9.22 19.40 5.70
CA LEU A 24 -8.65 20.31 6.70
C LEU A 24 -9.69 21.20 7.33
N THR A 25 -10.59 21.79 6.52
CA THR A 25 -11.71 22.61 7.01
C THR A 25 -12.60 21.79 7.94
N LEU A 26 -13.06 20.62 7.49
CA LEU A 26 -13.94 19.76 8.28
C LEU A 26 -13.27 19.23 9.57
N ALA A 27 -11.99 18.90 9.51
CA ALA A 27 -11.24 18.48 10.70
C ALA A 27 -11.04 19.65 11.68
N GLY A 28 -10.71 20.85 11.17
CA GLY A 28 -10.55 22.06 11.97
C GLY A 28 -11.85 22.48 12.68
N GLU A 29 -12.99 22.39 12.01
CA GLU A 29 -14.32 22.60 12.65
C GLU A 29 -14.55 21.64 13.83
N GLN A 30 -14.14 20.37 13.69
CA GLN A 30 -14.28 19.38 14.77
C GLN A 30 -13.26 19.63 15.91
N VAL A 31 -12.08 20.15 15.62
CA VAL A 31 -11.13 20.60 16.66
C VAL A 31 -11.73 21.71 17.49
N ALA A 32 -12.39 22.70 16.85
CA ALA A 32 -13.02 23.82 17.55
C ALA A 32 -14.23 23.40 18.42
N LEU A 33 -14.86 22.26 18.11
CA LEU A 33 -16.00 21.71 18.83
C LEU A 33 -15.61 20.67 19.90
N ALA A 34 -14.34 20.22 19.90
CA ALA A 34 -13.88 19.17 20.79
C ALA A 34 -13.92 19.60 22.27
N ALA A 35 -14.42 18.72 23.13
CA ALA A 35 -14.35 18.95 24.56
C ALA A 35 -12.89 18.86 25.07
N PRO A 36 -12.55 19.51 26.20
CA PRO A 36 -11.23 19.38 26.78
C PRO A 36 -10.84 17.93 27.01
N GLY A 37 -9.65 17.54 26.54
CA GLY A 37 -9.14 16.15 26.60
C GLY A 37 -9.60 15.23 25.46
N GLU A 38 -10.50 15.70 24.56
CA GLU A 38 -10.91 14.96 23.38
C GLU A 38 -10.04 15.32 22.17
N PHE A 39 -8.96 14.57 21.95
CA PHE A 39 -7.95 14.91 20.95
C PHE A 39 -8.06 14.14 19.62
N PHE A 40 -9.12 13.38 19.40
CA PHE A 40 -9.23 12.61 18.14
C PHE A 40 -9.30 13.50 16.90
N ALA A 41 -10.02 14.65 16.98
CA ALA A 41 -10.06 15.63 15.90
C ALA A 41 -8.68 16.26 15.61
N HIS A 42 -7.91 16.57 16.67
CA HIS A 42 -6.54 17.08 16.56
C HIS A 42 -5.61 16.08 15.84
N VAL A 43 -5.71 14.78 16.19
CA VAL A 43 -4.95 13.72 15.50
C VAL A 43 -5.30 13.66 14.02
N VAL A 44 -6.60 13.71 13.66
CA VAL A 44 -7.02 13.67 12.26
C VAL A 44 -6.49 14.88 11.49
N LEU A 45 -6.61 16.09 12.05
CA LEU A 45 -6.09 17.31 11.42
C LEU A 45 -4.56 17.20 11.19
N CYS A 46 -3.82 16.80 12.24
CA CYS A 46 -2.36 16.63 12.14
C CYS A 46 -1.97 15.57 11.09
N GLU A 47 -2.67 14.43 11.03
CA GLU A 47 -2.40 13.38 10.03
C GLU A 47 -2.68 13.88 8.61
N VAL A 48 -3.74 14.67 8.39
CA VAL A 48 -4.01 15.26 7.07
C VAL A 48 -2.90 16.24 6.69
N LEU A 49 -2.51 17.16 7.58
CA LEU A 49 -1.41 18.10 7.36
C LEU A 49 -0.09 17.38 7.09
N HIS A 50 0.24 16.39 7.92
CA HIS A 50 1.46 15.59 7.79
C HIS A 50 1.53 14.89 6.43
N ARG A 51 0.49 14.17 6.04
CA ARG A 51 0.45 13.42 4.77
C ARG A 51 0.33 14.33 3.55
N ALA A 52 -0.31 15.49 3.67
CA ALA A 52 -0.34 16.51 2.62
C ALA A 52 1.01 17.23 2.43
N GLY A 53 1.95 17.05 3.36
CA GLY A 53 3.26 17.71 3.29
C GLY A 53 3.26 19.15 3.81
N ARG A 54 2.19 19.56 4.48
CA ARG A 54 2.02 20.92 5.03
C ARG A 54 2.69 21.04 6.40
N THR A 55 4.02 20.80 6.42
CA THR A 55 4.80 20.72 7.66
C THR A 55 4.82 22.03 8.43
N ALA A 56 4.87 23.18 7.76
CA ALA A 56 4.84 24.48 8.42
C ALA A 56 3.54 24.70 9.20
N GLU A 57 2.40 24.39 8.60
CA GLU A 57 1.09 24.52 9.24
C GLU A 57 0.87 23.48 10.35
N LEU A 58 1.44 22.29 10.20
CA LEU A 58 1.45 21.30 11.26
C LEU A 58 2.21 21.81 12.48
N LEU A 59 3.38 22.41 12.28
CA LEU A 59 4.20 22.99 13.38
C LEU A 59 3.49 24.18 14.02
N GLU A 60 2.86 25.07 13.22
CA GLU A 60 2.07 26.18 13.72
C GLU A 60 0.90 25.70 14.58
N PHE A 61 0.12 24.73 14.09
CA PHE A 61 -0.99 24.14 14.84
C PHE A 61 -0.53 23.52 16.17
N LEU A 62 0.56 22.73 16.14
CA LEU A 62 1.11 22.11 17.34
C LEU A 62 1.64 23.14 18.34
N GLY A 63 2.14 24.30 17.89
CA GLY A 63 2.57 25.42 18.73
C GLY A 63 1.44 26.16 19.42
N LEU A 64 0.20 26.01 18.96
CA LEU A 64 -1.00 26.63 19.52
C LEU A 64 -1.85 25.66 20.38
N ALA A 65 -1.57 24.37 20.34
CA ALA A 65 -2.36 23.30 20.92
C ALA A 65 -1.72 22.76 22.23
N ASP A 66 -1.51 23.63 23.23
CA ASP A 66 -0.73 23.34 24.46
C ASP A 66 -1.16 22.06 25.18
N ASP A 67 -2.47 21.85 25.38
CA ASP A 67 -2.99 20.65 26.04
C ASP A 67 -2.77 19.38 25.20
N PHE A 68 -2.93 19.49 23.88
CA PHE A 68 -2.76 18.36 22.98
C PHE A 68 -1.30 17.89 22.90
N VAL A 69 -0.34 18.79 22.93
CA VAL A 69 1.09 18.42 22.88
C VAL A 69 1.59 17.78 24.16
N GLN A 70 0.85 17.84 25.25
CA GLN A 70 1.13 17.06 26.47
C GLN A 70 0.56 15.63 26.39
N ASP A 71 -0.44 15.39 25.53
CA ASP A 71 -0.98 14.05 25.30
C ASP A 71 0.01 13.21 24.45
N PRO A 72 0.17 11.92 24.73
CA PRO A 72 1.07 11.03 23.96
C PRO A 72 0.84 11.05 22.45
N ARG A 73 -0.41 11.26 21.99
CA ARG A 73 -0.75 11.38 20.55
C ARG A 73 -0.20 12.69 19.96
N GLY A 74 -0.27 13.80 20.72
CA GLY A 74 0.30 15.09 20.34
C GLY A 74 1.83 15.03 20.28
N GLN A 75 2.46 14.41 21.28
CA GLN A 75 3.93 14.19 21.27
C GLN A 75 4.39 13.38 20.07
N LEU A 76 3.61 12.35 19.67
CA LEU A 76 3.88 11.61 18.44
C LEU A 76 3.79 12.51 17.18
N MET A 77 2.80 13.41 17.13
CA MET A 77 2.69 14.35 16.01
C MET A 77 3.83 15.38 15.99
N GLN A 78 4.29 15.86 17.15
CA GLN A 78 5.50 16.68 17.25
C GLN A 78 6.74 15.93 16.75
N ALA A 79 6.91 14.67 17.13
CA ALA A 79 8.04 13.85 16.68
C ALA A 79 8.01 13.63 15.16
N LYS A 80 6.85 13.37 14.57
CA LYS A 80 6.68 13.27 13.11
C LYS A 80 7.00 14.59 12.39
N ALA A 81 6.57 15.72 12.96
CA ALA A 81 6.85 17.04 12.41
C ALA A 81 8.35 17.35 12.49
N ALA A 82 9.00 17.10 13.63
CA ALA A 82 10.44 17.28 13.84
C ALA A 82 11.26 16.41 12.88
N ARG A 83 10.92 15.10 12.75
CA ARG A 83 11.56 14.22 11.75
C ARG A 83 11.44 14.78 10.33
N ARG A 84 10.30 15.34 9.99
CA ARG A 84 10.06 15.87 8.65
C ARG A 84 10.78 17.19 8.38
N SER A 85 10.90 18.07 9.37
CA SER A 85 11.69 19.31 9.29
C SER A 85 13.20 19.08 9.33
N GLY A 86 13.63 17.83 9.67
CA GLY A 86 15.05 17.46 9.76
C GLY A 86 15.64 17.54 11.16
N ASP A 87 14.87 17.95 12.17
CA ASP A 87 15.31 17.91 13.56
C ASP A 87 15.20 16.49 14.14
N LEU A 88 16.16 15.65 13.71
CA LEU A 88 16.18 14.24 14.11
C LEU A 88 16.49 14.07 15.60
N ALA A 89 17.20 15.02 16.23
CA ALA A 89 17.53 14.94 17.66
C ALA A 89 16.28 15.17 18.53
N GLN A 90 15.48 16.19 18.20
CA GLN A 90 14.20 16.44 18.87
C GLN A 90 13.24 15.26 18.66
N ALA A 91 13.13 14.76 17.43
CA ALA A 91 12.28 13.61 17.13
C ALA A 91 12.68 12.37 17.96
N GLU A 92 13.98 12.06 18.07
CA GLU A 92 14.50 10.95 18.89
C GLU A 92 14.16 11.13 20.36
N THR A 93 14.35 12.34 20.91
CA THR A 93 14.05 12.64 22.31
C THR A 93 12.58 12.43 22.63
N LEU A 94 11.67 12.96 21.81
CA LEU A 94 10.21 12.82 21.98
C LEU A 94 9.79 11.35 21.92
N LEU A 95 10.30 10.61 20.92
CA LEU A 95 9.96 9.19 20.73
C LEU A 95 10.54 8.33 21.86
N GLY A 96 11.75 8.63 22.34
CA GLY A 96 12.35 7.97 23.50
C GLY A 96 11.51 8.14 24.75
N GLY A 97 11.02 9.35 25.02
CA GLY A 97 10.10 9.64 26.12
C GLY A 97 8.78 8.86 26.00
N LEU A 98 8.17 8.86 24.82
CA LEU A 98 6.94 8.10 24.56
C LEU A 98 7.12 6.60 24.80
N LEU A 99 8.22 6.01 24.33
CA LEU A 99 8.48 4.58 24.45
C LEU A 99 8.83 4.14 25.88
N ALA A 100 9.28 5.08 26.73
CA ALA A 100 9.52 4.85 28.16
C ALA A 100 8.25 4.98 29.00
N ALA A 101 7.20 5.63 28.49
CA ALA A 101 5.94 5.83 29.17
C ALA A 101 4.99 4.62 29.02
N ASP A 102 4.04 4.48 29.95
CA ASP A 102 2.97 3.50 29.83
C ASP A 102 1.88 4.04 28.90
N ILE A 103 2.01 3.74 27.62
CA ILE A 103 1.08 4.17 26.57
C ILE A 103 0.40 2.97 25.91
N GLU A 104 -0.71 3.24 25.23
CA GLU A 104 -1.48 2.23 24.51
C GLU A 104 -0.59 1.45 23.52
N PRO A 105 -0.70 0.11 23.44
CA PRO A 105 0.14 -0.73 22.57
C PRO A 105 0.15 -0.30 21.08
N ALA A 106 -0.98 0.19 20.57
CA ALA A 106 -1.07 0.68 19.20
C ALA A 106 -0.22 1.95 19.00
N LEU A 107 -0.25 2.88 19.95
CA LEU A 107 0.55 4.10 19.92
C LEU A 107 2.03 3.79 20.08
N HIS A 108 2.37 2.89 21.02
CA HIS A 108 3.74 2.42 21.22
C HIS A 108 4.33 1.84 19.94
N ARG A 109 3.56 1.00 19.22
CA ARG A 109 3.99 0.47 17.94
C ARG A 109 4.30 1.57 16.92
N VAL A 110 3.41 2.55 16.76
CA VAL A 110 3.63 3.65 15.83
C VAL A 110 4.88 4.46 16.22
N ALA A 111 5.03 4.78 17.51
CA ALA A 111 6.21 5.50 18.02
C ALA A 111 7.52 4.73 17.76
N ALA A 112 7.53 3.41 17.95
CA ALA A 112 8.71 2.59 17.70
C ALA A 112 9.09 2.55 16.20
N PHE A 113 8.10 2.51 15.28
CA PHE A 113 8.38 2.62 13.85
C PHE A 113 8.84 4.02 13.44
N GLU A 114 8.35 5.08 14.07
CA GLU A 114 8.85 6.44 13.84
C GLU A 114 10.29 6.58 14.36
N LEU A 115 10.62 6.01 15.52
CA LEU A 115 11.99 5.98 16.04
C LEU A 115 12.92 5.21 15.10
N ASN A 116 12.48 4.06 14.58
CA ASN A 116 13.21 3.34 13.55
C ASN A 116 13.54 4.25 12.36
N ALA A 117 12.55 5.00 11.84
CA ALA A 117 12.76 5.90 10.70
C ALA A 117 13.73 7.05 11.02
N VAL A 118 13.74 7.57 12.25
CA VAL A 118 14.69 8.58 12.72
C VAL A 118 16.10 8.01 12.77
N LEU A 119 16.29 6.85 13.41
CA LEU A 119 17.58 6.18 13.56
C LEU A 119 18.19 5.75 12.22
N ASP A 120 17.35 5.27 11.31
CA ASP A 120 17.78 4.90 9.95
C ASP A 120 18.31 6.12 9.18
N ARG A 121 17.63 7.29 9.28
CA ARG A 121 18.12 8.55 8.69
C ARG A 121 19.42 9.06 9.32
N GLN A 122 19.68 8.73 10.57
CA GLN A 122 20.94 9.04 11.26
C GLN A 122 22.07 8.06 10.90
N GLY A 123 21.82 7.02 10.07
CA GLY A 123 22.78 5.96 9.76
C GLY A 123 22.98 4.93 10.87
N ARG A 124 22.16 4.96 11.93
CA ARG A 124 22.19 4.05 13.08
C ARG A 124 21.37 2.78 12.80
N HIS A 125 21.69 2.09 11.71
CA HIS A 125 20.89 1.00 11.14
C HIS A 125 20.64 -0.16 12.12
N ALA A 126 21.62 -0.54 12.95
CA ALA A 126 21.44 -1.60 13.94
C ALA A 126 20.40 -1.23 15.01
N GLN A 127 20.41 0.02 15.47
CA GLN A 127 19.44 0.52 16.45
C GLN A 127 18.05 0.71 15.80
N ALA A 128 18.01 1.18 14.55
CA ALA A 128 16.79 1.26 13.77
C ALA A 128 16.11 -0.12 13.66
N TRP A 129 16.90 -1.16 13.37
CA TRP A 129 16.39 -2.53 13.33
C TRP A 129 15.81 -2.98 14.69
N GLN A 130 16.49 -2.69 15.80
CA GLN A 130 15.98 -3.04 17.13
C GLN A 130 14.66 -2.34 17.45
N ALA A 131 14.51 -1.07 17.07
CA ALA A 131 13.24 -0.36 17.22
C ALA A 131 12.11 -1.03 16.43
N ALA A 132 12.37 -1.49 15.21
CA ALA A 132 11.40 -2.25 14.42
C ALA A 132 11.05 -3.60 15.09
N VAL A 133 12.03 -4.33 15.64
CA VAL A 133 11.78 -5.57 16.41
C VAL A 133 10.85 -5.29 17.58
N GLN A 134 11.11 -4.25 18.37
CA GLN A 134 10.25 -3.87 19.50
C GLN A 134 8.82 -3.52 19.06
N ALA A 135 8.68 -2.81 17.94
CA ALA A 135 7.38 -2.48 17.36
C ALA A 135 6.57 -3.74 17.01
N HIS A 136 7.23 -4.75 16.44
CA HIS A 136 6.58 -6.01 16.08
C HIS A 136 6.20 -6.86 17.30
N GLN A 137 7.03 -6.93 18.32
CA GLN A 137 6.78 -7.74 19.54
C GLN A 137 5.50 -7.34 20.27
N ARG A 138 5.11 -6.06 20.21
CA ARG A 138 3.93 -5.55 20.95
C ARG A 138 2.60 -5.68 20.21
N SER A 139 2.58 -6.06 18.92
CA SER A 139 1.35 -5.93 18.16
C SER A 139 1.17 -6.90 17.00
N THR A 140 2.04 -7.88 16.80
CA THR A 140 1.88 -8.86 15.72
C THR A 140 0.78 -9.84 16.07
N ARG A 141 -0.28 -9.85 15.24
CA ARG A 141 -1.23 -10.96 15.23
C ARG A 141 -0.60 -12.12 14.46
N PRO A 142 -0.75 -13.37 14.95
CA PRO A 142 -0.32 -14.52 14.18
C PRO A 142 -0.98 -14.49 12.79
N TYR A 143 -0.18 -14.71 11.76
CA TYR A 143 -0.66 -14.81 10.39
C TYR A 143 -0.40 -16.22 9.86
N PRO A 144 -1.40 -16.91 9.29
CA PRO A 144 -1.24 -18.27 8.83
C PRO A 144 -0.50 -18.32 7.47
N VAL A 145 0.81 -18.07 7.48
CA VAL A 145 1.66 -18.05 6.27
C VAL A 145 1.57 -19.38 5.52
N ASP A 146 1.57 -20.50 6.24
CA ASP A 146 1.47 -21.83 5.63
C ASP A 146 0.18 -21.99 4.81
N GLN A 147 -0.94 -21.46 5.29
CA GLN A 147 -2.21 -21.51 4.54
C GLN A 147 -2.14 -20.67 3.28
N LEU A 148 -1.47 -19.52 3.32
CA LEU A 148 -1.28 -18.67 2.17
C LEU A 148 -0.38 -19.34 1.11
N VAL A 149 0.74 -19.89 1.54
CA VAL A 149 1.69 -20.63 0.67
C VAL A 149 0.98 -21.84 0.05
N GLU A 150 0.22 -22.58 0.85
CA GLU A 150 -0.53 -23.74 0.37
C GLU A 150 -1.63 -23.37 -0.63
N ALA A 151 -2.35 -22.28 -0.41
CA ALA A 151 -3.36 -21.79 -1.34
C ALA A 151 -2.74 -21.44 -2.72
N LEU A 152 -1.56 -20.79 -2.74
CA LEU A 152 -0.83 -20.53 -3.98
C LEU A 152 -0.35 -21.82 -4.64
N ARG A 153 0.20 -22.75 -3.86
CA ARG A 153 0.69 -24.03 -4.35
C ARG A 153 -0.43 -24.85 -5.02
N VAL A 154 -1.57 -24.97 -4.35
CA VAL A 154 -2.75 -25.71 -4.85
C VAL A 154 -3.28 -25.04 -6.11
N THR A 155 -3.38 -23.69 -6.13
CA THR A 155 -3.82 -22.95 -7.32
C THR A 155 -2.87 -23.17 -8.50
N ALA A 156 -1.56 -23.08 -8.26
CA ALA A 156 -0.57 -23.33 -9.31
C ALA A 156 -0.57 -24.78 -9.81
N ALA A 157 -0.89 -25.73 -8.97
CA ALA A 157 -0.98 -27.16 -9.32
C ALA A 157 -2.26 -27.52 -10.08
N ALA A 158 -3.32 -26.68 -10.02
CA ALA A 158 -4.58 -26.95 -10.72
C ALA A 158 -4.36 -27.12 -12.23
N PRO A 159 -5.13 -27.99 -12.92
CA PRO A 159 -5.04 -28.15 -14.36
C PRO A 159 -5.26 -26.82 -15.10
N ALA A 160 -4.48 -26.58 -16.16
CA ALA A 160 -4.59 -25.34 -16.94
C ALA A 160 -6.01 -25.18 -17.56
N ALA A 161 -6.62 -26.27 -18.00
CA ALA A 161 -7.98 -26.25 -18.53
C ALA A 161 -9.02 -25.83 -17.49
N GLU A 162 -8.84 -26.20 -16.22
CA GLU A 162 -9.70 -25.79 -15.11
C GLU A 162 -9.60 -24.29 -14.85
N LEU A 163 -8.40 -23.75 -14.74
CA LEU A 163 -8.18 -22.32 -14.52
C LEU A 163 -8.59 -21.46 -15.72
N ALA A 164 -8.32 -21.92 -16.95
CA ALA A 164 -8.77 -21.22 -18.17
C ALA A 164 -10.30 -21.24 -18.31
N GLY A 165 -10.96 -22.29 -17.85
CA GLY A 165 -12.40 -22.51 -17.88
C GLY A 165 -13.18 -21.83 -16.73
N LEU A 166 -12.52 -21.06 -15.87
CA LEU A 166 -13.20 -20.33 -14.80
C LEU A 166 -14.33 -19.43 -15.33
N PRO A 167 -15.47 -19.33 -14.63
CA PRO A 167 -16.53 -18.41 -14.96
C PRO A 167 -15.98 -16.98 -15.03
N LYS A 168 -16.47 -16.21 -16.02
CA LYS A 168 -16.05 -14.83 -16.25
C LYS A 168 -17.28 -13.93 -16.38
N ALA A 169 -17.15 -12.68 -15.97
CA ALA A 169 -18.13 -11.65 -16.29
C ALA A 169 -18.33 -11.58 -17.81
N THR A 170 -19.56 -11.30 -18.23
CA THR A 170 -19.95 -11.36 -19.66
C THR A 170 -19.38 -10.21 -20.47
N ARG A 171 -19.07 -9.07 -19.83
CA ARG A 171 -18.51 -7.89 -20.48
C ARG A 171 -17.01 -7.80 -20.26
N ARG A 172 -16.27 -7.38 -21.29
CA ARG A 172 -14.85 -7.08 -21.16
C ARG A 172 -14.65 -5.81 -20.34
N ALA A 173 -13.73 -5.86 -19.38
CA ALA A 173 -13.28 -4.70 -18.60
C ALA A 173 -12.26 -3.86 -19.42
N ALA A 174 -12.76 -3.26 -20.53
CA ALA A 174 -11.93 -2.43 -21.38
C ALA A 174 -11.33 -1.25 -20.61
N ARG A 175 -10.08 -0.91 -20.90
CA ARG A 175 -9.35 0.19 -20.27
C ARG A 175 -9.21 0.04 -18.74
N SER A 176 -9.17 -1.19 -18.22
CA SER A 176 -8.82 -1.50 -16.84
C SER A 176 -7.46 -2.17 -16.80
N ALA A 177 -6.59 -1.69 -15.93
CA ALA A 177 -5.28 -2.27 -15.65
C ALA A 177 -5.11 -2.47 -14.14
N CYS A 178 -4.42 -3.55 -13.77
CA CYS A 178 -4.15 -3.89 -12.37
C CYS A 178 -2.64 -4.00 -12.15
N VAL A 179 -2.13 -3.34 -11.11
CA VAL A 179 -0.75 -3.52 -10.66
C VAL A 179 -0.70 -4.70 -9.71
N LEU A 180 0.09 -5.71 -10.04
CA LEU A 180 0.40 -6.84 -9.18
C LEU A 180 1.83 -6.73 -8.66
N GLY A 181 2.00 -6.91 -7.37
CA GLY A 181 3.30 -6.93 -6.70
C GLY A 181 3.12 -7.00 -5.20
N LEU A 182 4.14 -7.46 -4.51
CA LEU A 182 4.14 -7.44 -3.06
C LEU A 182 4.12 -5.98 -2.55
N PRO A 183 3.56 -5.72 -1.38
CA PRO A 183 3.72 -4.40 -0.76
C PRO A 183 5.20 -4.02 -0.71
N ARG A 184 5.50 -2.74 -0.87
CA ARG A 184 6.88 -2.22 -0.86
C ARG A 184 7.77 -2.65 -2.04
N SER A 185 7.21 -3.25 -3.08
CA SER A 185 7.95 -3.59 -4.31
C SER A 185 8.04 -2.43 -5.34
N GLY A 186 7.53 -1.24 -5.01
CA GLY A 186 7.54 -0.08 -5.92
C GLY A 186 6.21 0.16 -6.64
N THR A 187 5.15 -0.55 -6.27
CA THR A 187 3.80 -0.41 -6.86
C THR A 187 3.27 1.03 -6.83
N THR A 188 3.57 1.78 -5.77
CA THR A 188 3.13 3.18 -5.63
C THR A 188 3.89 4.12 -6.57
N LEU A 189 5.20 3.92 -6.74
CA LEU A 189 5.99 4.69 -7.70
C LEU A 189 5.48 4.44 -9.12
N LEU A 190 5.29 3.17 -9.48
CA LEU A 190 4.75 2.78 -10.78
C LEU A 190 3.39 3.43 -11.06
N GLU A 191 2.48 3.39 -10.07
CA GLU A 191 1.17 4.01 -10.18
C GLU A 191 1.28 5.53 -10.41
N GLN A 192 2.10 6.25 -9.63
CA GLN A 192 2.27 7.69 -9.78
C GLN A 192 2.87 8.08 -11.13
N MET A 193 3.86 7.32 -11.61
CA MET A 193 4.46 7.54 -12.91
C MET A 193 3.44 7.37 -14.04
N LEU A 194 2.65 6.29 -14.00
CA LEU A 194 1.62 6.04 -15.01
C LEU A 194 0.43 7.00 -14.88
N ASP A 195 0.03 7.40 -13.67
CA ASP A 195 -1.04 8.38 -13.45
C ASP A 195 -0.68 9.79 -13.94
N SER A 196 0.62 10.08 -14.13
CA SER A 196 1.08 11.31 -14.78
C SER A 196 0.79 11.36 -16.27
N HIS A 197 0.41 10.23 -16.89
CA HIS A 197 -0.01 10.17 -18.29
C HIS A 197 -1.42 10.72 -18.47
N SER A 198 -1.65 11.49 -19.54
CA SER A 198 -2.95 12.13 -19.84
C SER A 198 -4.13 11.15 -19.92
N GLN A 199 -3.88 9.90 -20.34
CA GLN A 199 -4.88 8.86 -20.54
C GLN A 199 -4.86 7.74 -19.48
N VAL A 200 -4.20 7.91 -18.35
CA VAL A 200 -4.19 6.96 -17.23
C VAL A 200 -4.66 7.65 -15.95
N ARG A 201 -5.44 6.95 -15.13
CA ARG A 201 -5.84 7.39 -13.79
C ARG A 201 -5.63 6.27 -12.78
N GLY A 202 -4.72 6.48 -11.85
CA GLY A 202 -4.56 5.66 -10.68
C GLY A 202 -5.77 5.77 -9.76
N VAL A 203 -6.31 4.64 -9.34
CA VAL A 203 -7.44 4.60 -8.41
C VAL A 203 -7.01 4.26 -6.98
N GLY A 204 -5.72 4.00 -6.77
CA GLY A 204 -5.14 3.69 -5.47
C GLY A 204 -5.39 2.25 -5.04
N GLU A 205 -5.39 2.05 -3.72
CA GLU A 205 -5.73 0.78 -3.09
C GLU A 205 -7.22 0.74 -2.78
N LEU A 206 -7.92 -0.22 -3.38
CA LEU A 206 -9.35 -0.41 -3.21
C LEU A 206 -9.60 -1.54 -2.21
N HIS A 207 -10.60 -1.37 -1.36
CA HIS A 207 -11.06 -2.47 -0.48
C HIS A 207 -11.94 -3.48 -1.21
N LEU A 208 -12.58 -3.02 -2.27
CA LEU A 208 -13.57 -3.80 -3.02
C LEU A 208 -13.00 -5.08 -3.65
N PRO A 209 -11.82 -5.10 -4.30
CA PRO A 209 -11.26 -6.33 -4.84
C PRO A 209 -11.03 -7.42 -3.79
N GLY A 210 -10.53 -7.06 -2.61
CA GLY A 210 -10.38 -8.00 -1.49
C GLY A 210 -11.71 -8.54 -0.99
N GLN A 211 -12.70 -7.67 -0.77
CA GLN A 211 -14.04 -8.08 -0.35
C GLN A 211 -14.71 -9.01 -1.37
N MET A 212 -14.53 -8.75 -2.66
CA MET A 212 -15.07 -9.58 -3.74
C MET A 212 -14.34 -10.94 -3.81
N ALA A 213 -13.01 -10.95 -3.68
CA ALA A 213 -12.24 -12.19 -3.63
C ALA A 213 -12.67 -13.08 -2.46
N ASP A 214 -12.86 -12.47 -1.27
CA ASP A 214 -13.39 -13.18 -0.10
C ASP A 214 -14.80 -13.70 -0.32
N ALA A 215 -15.68 -12.93 -0.97
CA ALA A 215 -17.04 -13.38 -1.29
C ALA A 215 -17.02 -14.56 -2.29
N MET A 216 -16.14 -14.52 -3.29
CA MET A 216 -15.94 -15.64 -4.22
C MET A 216 -15.44 -16.88 -3.50
N ALA A 217 -14.48 -16.74 -2.57
CA ALA A 217 -13.97 -17.86 -1.78
C ALA A 217 -15.07 -18.53 -0.91
N ARG A 218 -15.93 -17.71 -0.30
CA ARG A 218 -17.03 -18.21 0.55
C ARG A 218 -18.18 -18.85 -0.24
N ALA A 219 -18.49 -18.34 -1.43
CA ALA A 219 -19.63 -18.78 -2.21
C ALA A 219 -19.53 -20.23 -2.73
N GLY A 220 -18.34 -20.76 -2.81
CA GLY A 220 -18.10 -22.04 -3.47
C GLY A 220 -17.44 -23.16 -2.67
N GLY A 221 -17.29 -23.03 -1.36
CA GLY A 221 -16.70 -24.10 -0.53
C GLY A 221 -15.20 -23.99 -0.29
N GLY A 222 -14.69 -22.75 -0.30
CA GLY A 222 -13.30 -22.45 0.02
C GLY A 222 -12.46 -22.12 -1.23
N TRP A 223 -11.38 -21.42 -0.97
CA TRP A 223 -10.39 -21.03 -1.97
C TRP A 223 -9.40 -22.17 -2.27
N PRO A 224 -8.98 -22.42 -3.52
CA PRO A 224 -9.40 -21.77 -4.80
C PRO A 224 -10.64 -22.42 -5.44
N VAL A 225 -11.10 -23.57 -4.93
CA VAL A 225 -12.17 -24.41 -5.48
C VAL A 225 -13.50 -23.67 -5.63
N GLY A 226 -13.75 -22.70 -4.76
CA GLY A 226 -14.97 -21.90 -4.80
C GLY A 226 -15.11 -21.00 -6.01
N ALA A 227 -14.00 -20.53 -6.59
CA ALA A 227 -14.03 -19.65 -7.76
C ALA A 227 -14.69 -20.28 -8.98
N VAL A 228 -14.58 -21.61 -9.16
CA VAL A 228 -15.21 -22.36 -10.27
C VAL A 228 -16.73 -22.42 -10.16
N ARG A 229 -17.30 -22.16 -8.99
CA ARG A 229 -18.74 -22.31 -8.72
C ARG A 229 -19.51 -20.99 -8.73
N VAL A 230 -18.82 -19.87 -8.93
CA VAL A 230 -19.47 -18.54 -8.96
C VAL A 230 -20.25 -18.39 -10.27
N ARG A 231 -21.53 -18.04 -10.17
CA ARG A 231 -22.37 -17.85 -11.35
C ARG A 231 -21.93 -16.58 -12.13
N PRO A 232 -21.93 -16.60 -13.47
CA PRO A 232 -21.57 -15.42 -14.30
C PRO A 232 -22.36 -14.15 -13.90
N ALA A 233 -23.63 -14.25 -13.58
CA ALA A 233 -24.43 -13.11 -13.13
C ALA A 233 -23.87 -12.43 -11.88
N ALA A 234 -23.37 -13.21 -10.91
CA ALA A 234 -22.72 -12.64 -9.71
C ALA A 234 -21.39 -11.94 -10.07
N LEU A 235 -20.66 -12.44 -11.05
CA LEU A 235 -19.45 -11.80 -11.56
C LEU A 235 -19.78 -10.50 -12.31
N ASP A 236 -20.89 -10.47 -13.06
CA ASP A 236 -21.38 -9.24 -13.71
C ASP A 236 -21.79 -8.16 -12.70
N GLU A 237 -22.44 -8.54 -11.60
CA GLU A 237 -22.74 -7.62 -10.49
C GLU A 237 -21.47 -7.08 -9.82
N MET A 238 -20.49 -7.95 -9.56
CA MET A 238 -19.19 -7.57 -9.01
C MET A 238 -18.44 -6.61 -9.95
N GLN A 239 -18.44 -6.90 -11.24
CA GLN A 239 -17.85 -6.03 -12.26
C GLN A 239 -18.53 -4.67 -12.32
N ALA A 240 -19.88 -4.63 -12.33
CA ALA A 240 -20.63 -3.39 -12.35
C ALA A 240 -20.29 -2.51 -11.13
N ARG A 241 -20.23 -3.10 -9.95
CA ARG A 241 -19.84 -2.40 -8.72
C ARG A 241 -18.39 -1.89 -8.77
N TYR A 242 -17.45 -2.70 -9.25
CA TYR A 242 -16.06 -2.29 -9.44
C TYR A 242 -15.93 -1.12 -10.42
N LEU A 243 -16.60 -1.20 -11.58
CA LEU A 243 -16.58 -0.12 -12.57
C LEU A 243 -17.29 1.15 -12.08
N GLN A 244 -18.31 1.01 -11.23
CA GLN A 244 -18.94 2.14 -10.56
C GLN A 244 -17.93 2.87 -9.67
N GLU A 245 -17.18 2.15 -8.84
CA GLU A 245 -16.20 2.75 -7.94
C GLU A 245 -14.98 3.33 -8.67
N THR A 246 -14.46 2.62 -9.65
CA THR A 246 -13.22 3.01 -10.34
C THR A 246 -13.40 4.03 -11.45
N ARG A 247 -14.57 4.07 -12.10
CA ARG A 247 -14.82 4.91 -13.29
C ARG A 247 -16.00 5.86 -13.14
N ALA A 248 -17.20 5.34 -12.87
CA ALA A 248 -18.43 6.13 -12.94
C ALA A 248 -18.49 7.20 -11.82
N SER A 249 -18.18 6.84 -10.57
CA SER A 249 -18.10 7.78 -9.46
C SER A 249 -17.02 8.87 -9.64
N ARG A 250 -16.01 8.59 -10.45
CA ARG A 250 -14.92 9.51 -10.82
C ARG A 250 -15.17 10.27 -12.12
N LYS A 251 -16.29 9.99 -12.81
CA LYS A 251 -16.68 10.60 -14.10
C LYS A 251 -15.58 10.50 -15.16
N LEU A 252 -14.85 9.35 -15.20
CA LEU A 252 -13.76 9.17 -16.14
C LEU A 252 -14.26 8.86 -17.56
N PRO A 253 -13.69 9.50 -18.61
CA PRO A 253 -13.97 9.17 -19.98
C PRO A 253 -13.67 7.70 -20.32
N ALA A 254 -14.41 7.11 -21.25
CA ALA A 254 -14.21 5.72 -21.68
C ALA A 254 -12.81 5.44 -22.26
N THR A 255 -12.16 6.46 -22.79
CA THR A 255 -10.81 6.40 -23.38
C THR A 255 -9.69 6.32 -22.34
N VAL A 256 -9.95 6.72 -21.10
CA VAL A 256 -8.95 6.75 -20.01
C VAL A 256 -8.82 5.36 -19.39
N TRP A 257 -7.59 4.91 -19.18
CA TRP A 257 -7.27 3.72 -18.41
C TRP A 257 -7.45 3.97 -16.90
N THR A 258 -8.09 3.04 -16.21
CA THR A 258 -8.05 2.98 -14.75
C THR A 258 -6.94 2.03 -14.33
N LEU A 259 -6.12 2.46 -13.40
CA LEU A 259 -5.01 1.67 -12.86
C LEU A 259 -5.28 1.37 -11.38
N ASP A 260 -5.71 0.16 -11.11
CA ASP A 260 -5.91 -0.36 -9.74
C ASP A 260 -4.58 -0.89 -9.19
N LYS A 261 -4.19 -0.39 -8.04
CA LYS A 261 -2.97 -0.79 -7.34
C LYS A 261 -3.30 -1.42 -5.98
N THR A 262 -4.29 -2.27 -5.93
CA THR A 262 -4.59 -3.01 -4.70
C THR A 262 -3.52 -4.05 -4.43
N VAL A 263 -2.72 -3.82 -3.39
CA VAL A 263 -1.54 -4.62 -3.05
C VAL A 263 -1.88 -5.84 -2.17
N PHE A 264 -2.63 -6.79 -2.70
CA PHE A 264 -2.70 -8.12 -2.09
C PHE A 264 -2.73 -9.18 -3.19
N PRO A 265 -1.55 -9.57 -3.73
CA PRO A 265 -1.43 -10.27 -5.00
C PRO A 265 -1.98 -11.70 -5.00
N MET A 266 -2.23 -12.29 -3.82
CA MET A 266 -2.43 -13.72 -3.71
C MET A 266 -3.81 -14.19 -4.20
N LEU A 267 -4.83 -13.34 -4.07
CA LEU A 267 -6.20 -13.62 -4.50
C LEU A 267 -6.62 -12.84 -5.75
N GLN A 268 -5.87 -11.79 -6.09
CA GLN A 268 -6.17 -10.90 -7.21
C GLN A 268 -6.18 -11.59 -8.59
N PRO A 269 -5.29 -12.55 -8.92
CA PRO A 269 -5.29 -13.14 -10.26
C PRO A 269 -6.63 -13.77 -10.64
N LEU A 270 -7.28 -14.47 -9.70
CA LEU A 270 -8.59 -15.07 -9.94
C LEU A 270 -9.71 -14.03 -10.03
N PHE A 271 -9.64 -13.00 -9.18
CA PHE A 271 -10.53 -11.84 -9.29
C PHE A 271 -10.39 -11.17 -10.65
N ILE A 272 -9.16 -10.90 -11.11
CA ILE A 272 -8.90 -10.27 -12.41
C ILE A 272 -9.45 -11.16 -13.55
N ALA A 273 -9.17 -12.46 -13.50
CA ALA A 273 -9.62 -13.41 -14.51
C ALA A 273 -11.15 -13.50 -14.59
N GLY A 274 -11.82 -13.57 -13.43
CA GLY A 274 -13.28 -13.76 -13.33
C GLY A 274 -14.07 -12.46 -13.51
N VAL A 275 -13.67 -11.40 -12.80
CA VAL A 275 -14.45 -10.14 -12.71
C VAL A 275 -14.03 -9.14 -13.79
N LEU A 276 -12.76 -9.15 -14.20
CA LEU A 276 -12.20 -8.15 -15.12
C LEU A 276 -11.66 -8.78 -16.42
N PRO A 277 -12.43 -9.60 -17.14
CA PRO A 277 -11.94 -10.24 -18.36
C PRO A 277 -11.46 -9.19 -19.38
N GLY A 278 -10.21 -9.36 -19.83
CA GLY A 278 -9.56 -8.44 -20.76
C GLY A 278 -8.82 -7.28 -20.11
N ALA A 279 -8.79 -7.18 -18.79
CA ALA A 279 -7.90 -6.24 -18.08
C ALA A 279 -6.43 -6.54 -18.37
N LYS A 280 -5.59 -5.51 -18.34
CA LYS A 280 -4.14 -5.61 -18.42
C LYS A 280 -3.54 -5.78 -17.02
N VAL A 281 -2.45 -6.54 -16.93
CA VAL A 281 -1.75 -6.75 -15.66
C VAL A 281 -0.33 -6.25 -15.78
N LEU A 282 0.06 -5.37 -14.85
CA LEU A 282 1.40 -4.83 -14.71
C LEU A 282 2.02 -5.45 -13.44
N ARG A 283 2.83 -6.51 -13.61
CA ARG A 283 3.49 -7.18 -12.48
C ARG A 283 4.82 -6.51 -12.20
N ILE A 284 5.01 -6.05 -10.96
CA ILE A 284 6.27 -5.49 -10.49
C ILE A 284 6.92 -6.40 -9.43
N THR A 285 8.19 -6.70 -9.61
CA THR A 285 9.04 -7.42 -8.65
C THR A 285 10.15 -6.51 -8.15
N ARG A 286 10.81 -6.91 -7.06
CA ARG A 286 11.93 -6.19 -6.46
C ARG A 286 12.92 -7.19 -5.87
N ASP A 287 14.19 -6.80 -5.67
CA ASP A 287 15.14 -7.61 -4.88
C ASP A 287 14.49 -8.08 -3.58
N ALA A 288 14.56 -9.37 -3.29
CA ALA A 288 13.85 -9.99 -2.17
C ALA A 288 14.28 -9.41 -0.82
N ARG A 289 15.57 -9.14 -0.65
CA ARG A 289 16.16 -8.63 0.58
C ARG A 289 15.79 -7.17 0.80
N ASP A 290 15.82 -6.33 -0.25
CA ASP A 290 15.36 -4.94 -0.18
C ASP A 290 13.86 -4.84 0.09
N ASN A 291 13.08 -5.74 -0.51
CA ASN A 291 11.65 -5.81 -0.24
C ASN A 291 11.40 -6.23 1.22
N ALA A 292 12.15 -7.23 1.72
CA ALA A 292 12.04 -7.71 3.09
C ALA A 292 12.41 -6.63 4.12
N VAL A 293 13.52 -5.91 3.93
CA VAL A 293 13.89 -4.77 4.77
C VAL A 293 12.77 -3.73 4.77
N SER A 294 12.23 -3.41 3.59
CA SER A 294 11.16 -2.41 3.49
C SER A 294 9.84 -2.87 4.09
N LEU A 295 9.53 -4.16 4.11
CA LEU A 295 8.36 -4.73 4.78
C LEU A 295 8.54 -4.72 6.30
N PHE A 296 9.68 -5.21 6.78
CA PHE A 296 9.95 -5.38 8.21
C PHE A 296 10.13 -4.04 8.93
N MET A 297 10.81 -3.07 8.33
CA MET A 297 11.14 -1.79 8.95
C MET A 297 10.03 -0.73 8.79
N ASN A 298 8.85 -1.07 8.31
CA ASN A 298 7.73 -0.13 8.19
C ASN A 298 6.51 -0.62 8.94
N ASN A 299 5.70 0.34 9.42
CA ASN A 299 4.44 0.06 10.11
C ASN A 299 3.38 -0.42 9.11
N MET A 300 3.48 -1.69 8.70
CA MET A 300 2.51 -2.33 7.82
C MET A 300 1.18 -2.53 8.54
N ASP A 301 0.10 -2.77 7.78
CA ASP A 301 -1.20 -3.07 8.36
C ASP A 301 -1.10 -4.24 9.36
N PRO A 302 -1.62 -4.11 10.57
CA PRO A 302 -1.54 -5.17 11.59
C PRO A 302 -2.17 -6.51 11.16
N SER A 303 -3.10 -6.50 10.20
CA SER A 303 -3.65 -7.73 9.62
C SER A 303 -2.63 -8.52 8.78
N TRP A 304 -1.52 -7.89 8.38
CA TRP A 304 -0.41 -8.51 7.66
C TRP A 304 0.69 -8.95 8.64
N GLY A 305 0.33 -9.72 9.67
CA GLY A 305 1.25 -10.18 10.72
C GLY A 305 2.51 -10.89 10.20
N TRP A 306 2.48 -11.44 8.98
CA TRP A 306 3.64 -12.02 8.32
C TRP A 306 4.80 -11.04 8.09
N THR A 307 4.53 -9.72 8.06
CA THR A 307 5.57 -8.70 7.90
C THR A 307 6.44 -8.50 9.16
N GLY A 308 6.06 -9.11 10.26
CA GLY A 308 6.79 -9.05 11.54
C GLY A 308 7.92 -10.08 11.70
N SER A 309 8.15 -10.93 10.70
CA SER A 309 9.19 -11.96 10.74
C SER A 309 9.90 -12.07 9.38
N LEU A 310 11.23 -12.02 9.38
CA LEU A 310 11.99 -12.23 8.13
C LEU A 310 11.73 -13.58 7.51
N ASP A 311 11.54 -14.63 8.31
CA ASP A 311 11.25 -15.96 7.79
C ASP A 311 9.86 -16.01 7.13
N ALA A 312 8.84 -15.43 7.76
CA ALA A 312 7.51 -15.32 7.16
C ALA A 312 7.53 -14.50 5.86
N ILE A 313 8.26 -13.37 5.85
CA ILE A 313 8.44 -12.55 4.65
C ILE A 313 9.11 -13.37 3.54
N ARG A 314 10.17 -14.12 3.86
CA ARG A 314 10.89 -14.97 2.92
C ARG A 314 9.97 -16.02 2.31
N GLN A 315 9.19 -16.71 3.12
CA GLN A 315 8.22 -17.72 2.65
C GLN A 315 7.19 -17.10 1.69
N VAL A 316 6.66 -15.93 2.01
CA VAL A 316 5.69 -15.22 1.15
C VAL A 316 6.32 -14.80 -0.17
N ILE A 317 7.54 -14.23 -0.15
CA ILE A 317 8.27 -13.84 -1.37
C ILE A 317 8.60 -15.08 -2.23
N ALA A 318 9.07 -16.16 -1.60
CA ALA A 318 9.39 -17.41 -2.29
C ALA A 318 8.14 -18.00 -2.98
N ALA A 319 7.03 -18.05 -2.27
CA ALA A 319 5.76 -18.57 -2.81
C ALA A 319 5.23 -17.68 -3.96
N GLU A 320 5.30 -16.36 -3.82
CA GLU A 320 4.92 -15.42 -4.89
C GLU A 320 5.76 -15.67 -6.14
N ARG A 321 7.07 -15.77 -6.00
CA ARG A 321 7.98 -15.97 -7.14
C ARG A 321 7.81 -17.30 -7.82
N LEU A 322 7.60 -18.35 -7.03
CA LEU A 322 7.48 -19.72 -7.52
C LEU A 322 6.12 -19.99 -8.19
N TYR A 323 5.03 -19.56 -7.57
CA TYR A 323 3.70 -19.98 -7.97
C TYR A 323 2.94 -18.95 -8.83
N LEU A 324 3.11 -17.66 -8.57
CA LEU A 324 2.32 -16.64 -9.24
C LEU A 324 2.50 -16.62 -10.76
N PRO A 325 3.72 -16.75 -11.34
CA PRO A 325 3.87 -16.78 -12.80
C PRO A 325 3.05 -17.90 -13.47
N THR A 326 3.09 -19.10 -12.89
CA THR A 326 2.31 -20.26 -13.37
C THR A 326 0.80 -20.02 -13.29
N ILE A 327 0.33 -19.39 -12.22
CA ILE A 327 -1.09 -19.04 -12.04
C ILE A 327 -1.52 -18.03 -13.11
N LEU A 328 -0.74 -16.97 -13.32
CA LEU A 328 -1.03 -15.93 -14.30
C LEU A 328 -1.11 -16.48 -15.74
N ASP A 329 -0.17 -17.38 -16.08
CA ASP A 329 -0.15 -18.06 -17.38
C ASP A 329 -1.37 -18.97 -17.58
N LYS A 330 -1.66 -19.86 -16.62
CA LYS A 330 -2.82 -20.75 -16.67
C LYS A 330 -4.15 -20.01 -16.73
N LEU A 331 -4.25 -18.84 -16.11
CA LEU A 331 -5.43 -17.96 -16.20
C LEU A 331 -5.48 -17.17 -17.50
N GLN A 332 -4.45 -17.26 -18.35
CA GLN A 332 -4.33 -16.54 -19.62
C GLN A 332 -4.45 -15.00 -19.45
N LEU A 333 -3.92 -14.48 -18.37
CA LEU A 333 -3.93 -13.04 -18.12
C LEU A 333 -2.92 -12.33 -19.03
N ASN A 334 -3.29 -11.14 -19.47
CA ASN A 334 -2.42 -10.31 -20.30
C ASN A 334 -1.44 -9.53 -19.42
N VAL A 335 -0.27 -10.12 -19.16
CA VAL A 335 0.71 -9.66 -18.17
C VAL A 335 1.95 -9.08 -18.82
N VAL A 336 2.44 -7.96 -18.31
CA VAL A 336 3.81 -7.50 -18.51
C VAL A 336 4.51 -7.43 -17.13
N THR A 337 5.72 -7.99 -17.04
CA THR A 337 6.50 -7.98 -15.80
C THR A 337 7.65 -6.98 -15.92
N LEU A 338 7.91 -6.25 -14.84
CA LEU A 338 9.05 -5.34 -14.69
C LEU A 338 9.71 -5.55 -13.33
N ARG A 339 10.98 -5.13 -13.24
CA ARG A 339 11.69 -5.04 -11.96
C ARG A 339 11.67 -3.59 -11.47
N PHE A 340 11.58 -3.41 -10.16
CA PHE A 340 11.68 -2.09 -9.53
C PHE A 340 13.02 -1.42 -9.82
N GLU A 341 14.09 -2.20 -9.86
CA GLU A 341 15.43 -1.76 -10.17
C GLU A 341 15.50 -1.13 -11.57
N ASP A 342 14.90 -1.79 -12.59
CA ASP A 342 14.84 -1.28 -13.97
C ASP A 342 14.01 0.02 -14.04
N LEU A 343 12.92 0.11 -13.25
CA LEU A 343 12.09 1.31 -13.19
C LEU A 343 12.84 2.51 -12.62
N VAL A 344 13.78 2.27 -11.70
CA VAL A 344 14.61 3.32 -11.07
C VAL A 344 15.81 3.66 -11.93
N ASP A 345 16.45 2.67 -12.55
CA ASP A 345 17.69 2.83 -13.32
C ASP A 345 17.44 3.43 -14.71
N ASP A 346 16.39 3.00 -15.40
CA ASP A 346 15.93 3.55 -16.67
C ASP A 346 14.39 3.69 -16.70
N PRO A 347 13.86 4.75 -16.08
CA PRO A 347 12.44 4.98 -16.01
C PRO A 347 11.78 5.09 -17.39
N GLU A 348 12.43 5.77 -18.34
CA GLU A 348 11.84 6.00 -19.68
C GLU A 348 11.71 4.70 -20.46
N ALA A 349 12.77 3.91 -20.61
CA ALA A 349 12.69 2.65 -21.36
C ALA A 349 11.68 1.68 -20.72
N THR A 350 11.68 1.61 -19.38
CA THR A 350 10.74 0.74 -18.64
C THR A 350 9.29 1.17 -18.88
N LEU A 351 8.99 2.47 -18.75
CA LEU A 351 7.62 2.98 -18.93
C LEU A 351 7.16 2.92 -20.38
N ARG A 352 8.03 3.15 -21.37
CA ARG A 352 7.68 2.99 -22.80
C ARG A 352 7.17 1.58 -23.09
N ARG A 353 7.80 0.55 -22.52
CA ARG A 353 7.37 -0.85 -22.65
C ARG A 353 5.99 -1.07 -22.00
N LEU A 354 5.73 -0.48 -20.84
CA LEU A 354 4.44 -0.60 -20.15
C LEU A 354 3.33 0.16 -20.87
N LEU A 355 3.61 1.37 -21.35
CA LEU A 355 2.66 2.17 -22.13
C LEU A 355 2.32 1.48 -23.45
N ALA A 356 3.30 0.89 -24.16
CA ALA A 356 3.05 0.09 -25.35
C ALA A 356 2.13 -1.11 -25.03
N HIS A 357 2.32 -1.78 -23.87
CA HIS A 357 1.41 -2.83 -23.42
C HIS A 357 -0.02 -2.32 -23.23
N LEU A 358 -0.21 -1.08 -22.75
CA LEU A 358 -1.50 -0.42 -22.63
C LEU A 358 -2.03 0.11 -23.99
N GLY A 359 -1.22 0.13 -25.05
CA GLY A 359 -1.54 0.75 -26.31
C GLY A 359 -1.51 2.28 -26.24
N LEU A 360 -0.59 2.84 -25.46
CA LEU A 360 -0.38 4.26 -25.25
C LEU A 360 1.01 4.69 -25.72
N HIS A 361 1.13 5.95 -26.10
CA HIS A 361 2.40 6.58 -26.45
C HIS A 361 3.10 7.11 -25.19
N TRP A 362 4.38 7.36 -25.30
CA TRP A 362 5.18 7.98 -24.25
C TRP A 362 4.80 9.45 -24.02
N GLU A 363 4.69 9.84 -22.75
CA GLU A 363 4.59 11.23 -22.29
C GLU A 363 5.67 11.51 -21.25
N ALA A 364 6.44 12.60 -21.43
CA ALA A 364 7.55 12.97 -20.56
C ALA A 364 7.13 13.21 -19.09
N ALA A 365 5.87 13.55 -18.86
CA ALA A 365 5.30 13.70 -17.51
C ALA A 365 5.44 12.43 -16.67
N CYS A 366 5.41 11.25 -17.30
CA CYS A 366 5.56 9.96 -16.61
C CYS A 366 6.91 9.80 -15.91
N ALA A 367 7.97 10.48 -16.38
CA ALA A 367 9.29 10.43 -15.74
C ALA A 367 9.41 11.36 -14.53
N ARG A 368 8.39 12.16 -14.23
CA ARG A 368 8.39 13.15 -13.15
C ARG A 368 7.22 12.94 -12.19
N PRO A 369 7.18 11.80 -11.48
CA PRO A 369 6.08 11.48 -10.57
C PRO A 369 5.93 12.48 -9.42
N GLN A 370 7.01 13.19 -9.04
CA GLN A 370 6.98 14.23 -8.01
C GLN A 370 6.11 15.44 -8.39
N ASP A 371 5.90 15.69 -9.70
CA ASP A 371 5.07 16.78 -10.20
C ASP A 371 3.57 16.42 -10.22
N ASN A 372 3.24 15.16 -9.98
CA ASN A 372 1.85 14.68 -9.94
C ASN A 372 1.17 15.18 -8.65
N PRO A 373 0.12 16.02 -8.75
CA PRO A 373 -0.55 16.57 -7.58
C PRO A 373 -1.40 15.55 -6.80
N ARG A 374 -1.60 14.35 -7.34
CA ARG A 374 -2.45 13.34 -6.72
C ARG A 374 -1.91 12.93 -5.35
N LEU A 375 -2.79 12.91 -4.35
CA LEU A 375 -2.44 12.39 -3.02
C LEU A 375 -2.20 10.89 -3.04
N VAL A 376 -1.20 10.48 -2.27
CA VAL A 376 -0.81 9.10 -2.08
C VAL A 376 -1.08 8.67 -0.65
N PHE A 377 -1.92 7.66 -0.47
CA PHE A 377 -2.38 7.19 0.85
C PHE A 377 -1.58 5.98 1.39
N THR A 378 -0.43 5.69 0.80
CA THR A 378 0.42 4.56 1.21
C THR A 378 1.60 5.02 2.05
N LEU A 379 2.29 4.07 2.68
CA LEU A 379 3.53 4.32 3.42
C LEU A 379 4.67 4.87 2.54
N SER A 380 4.52 4.83 1.21
CA SER A 380 5.49 5.37 0.25
C SER A 380 5.22 6.84 -0.15
N HIS A 381 4.27 7.53 0.50
CA HIS A 381 3.84 8.88 0.12
C HIS A 381 4.96 9.92 0.16
N GLU A 382 5.92 9.83 1.08
CA GLU A 382 7.07 10.73 1.13
C GLU A 382 8.06 10.47 -0.03
N GLN A 383 8.24 9.19 -0.39
CA GLN A 383 9.20 8.77 -1.40
C GLN A 383 8.80 9.20 -2.81
N VAL A 384 7.52 9.08 -3.16
CA VAL A 384 7.04 9.41 -4.52
C VAL A 384 6.89 10.92 -4.77
N ARG A 385 7.07 11.76 -3.75
CA ARG A 385 7.13 13.22 -3.89
C ARG A 385 8.54 13.75 -4.14
N GLN A 386 9.52 12.87 -4.24
CA GLN A 386 10.88 13.16 -4.63
C GLN A 386 11.12 12.70 -6.07
N PRO A 387 12.06 13.32 -6.80
CA PRO A 387 12.53 12.74 -8.05
C PRO A 387 12.92 11.28 -7.88
N VAL A 388 12.72 10.49 -8.92
CA VAL A 388 13.11 9.07 -8.91
C VAL A 388 14.58 8.96 -8.52
N ASN A 389 14.87 8.15 -7.52
CA ASN A 389 16.21 8.01 -6.96
C ASN A 389 16.50 6.57 -6.53
N ARG A 390 17.78 6.28 -6.30
CA ARG A 390 18.28 4.92 -5.97
C ARG A 390 18.29 4.60 -4.47
N GLN A 391 17.78 5.48 -3.60
CA GLN A 391 17.80 5.28 -2.14
C GLN A 391 17.08 4.00 -1.68
N GLY A 392 16.17 3.51 -2.51
CA GLY A 392 15.48 2.23 -2.27
C GLY A 392 16.29 0.99 -2.62
N LEU A 393 17.42 1.10 -3.31
CA LEU A 393 18.23 -0.02 -3.81
C LEU A 393 19.38 -0.32 -2.86
N GLY A 394 19.62 -1.61 -2.60
CA GLY A 394 20.76 -2.09 -1.80
C GLY A 394 20.65 -1.79 -0.29
N ARG A 395 19.48 -1.36 0.21
CA ARG A 395 19.29 -1.08 1.65
C ARG A 395 19.54 -2.30 2.54
N TRP A 396 19.30 -3.48 2.04
CA TRP A 396 19.58 -4.73 2.73
C TRP A 396 21.05 -4.89 3.14
N GLN A 397 21.96 -4.24 2.44
CA GLN A 397 23.41 -4.31 2.73
C GLN A 397 23.75 -3.76 4.12
N HIS A 398 22.96 -2.81 4.66
CA HIS A 398 23.09 -2.31 6.03
C HIS A 398 22.67 -3.35 7.10
N HIS A 399 22.08 -4.46 6.65
CA HIS A 399 21.53 -5.53 7.49
C HIS A 399 21.94 -6.92 6.97
N ARG A 400 23.05 -6.98 6.19
CA ARG A 400 23.48 -8.18 5.45
C ARG A 400 23.65 -9.42 6.33
N GLU A 401 24.00 -9.23 7.60
CA GLU A 401 24.18 -10.30 8.58
C GLU A 401 22.88 -11.06 8.90
N ARG A 402 21.74 -10.55 8.44
CA ARG A 402 20.39 -11.14 8.64
C ARG A 402 19.92 -11.96 7.45
N PHE A 403 20.67 -11.95 6.37
CA PHE A 403 20.31 -12.60 5.11
C PHE A 403 21.31 -13.71 4.80
N GLY A 404 20.89 -14.96 5.02
CA GLY A 404 21.69 -16.14 4.68
C GLY A 404 21.54 -16.58 3.22
N ALA A 405 22.16 -17.70 2.87
CA ALA A 405 22.16 -18.26 1.52
C ALA A 405 20.76 -18.59 0.97
N ASP A 406 19.77 -18.83 1.83
CA ASP A 406 18.37 -19.06 1.48
C ASP A 406 17.69 -17.84 0.82
N TRP A 407 18.25 -16.64 1.00
CA TRP A 407 17.81 -15.43 0.32
C TRP A 407 18.45 -15.26 -1.06
N ASP A 408 19.62 -15.83 -1.29
CA ASP A 408 20.33 -15.71 -2.58
C ASP A 408 19.57 -16.41 -3.71
N ALA A 409 18.84 -17.49 -3.38
CA ALA A 409 17.95 -18.18 -4.30
C ALA A 409 16.72 -17.34 -4.72
N LEU A 410 16.45 -16.22 -4.03
CA LEU A 410 15.31 -15.35 -4.27
C LEU A 410 15.70 -14.02 -4.97
N VAL A 411 16.92 -13.88 -5.47
CA VAL A 411 17.40 -12.64 -6.14
C VAL A 411 17.19 -12.69 -7.64
#